data_03dfe90526477a87749ef634ccdc5443
#
_entry.id   03dfe90526477a87749ef634ccdc5443
#
_cell.length_a   1.000
_cell.length_b   1.000
_cell.length_c   1.000
_cell.angle_alpha   90.00
_cell.angle_beta   90.00
_cell.angle_gamma   90.00
#
_symmetry.space_group_name_H-M   'P 1'
#
loop_
_entity.id
_entity.type
_entity.pdbx_description
1 polymer ?
#
loop_
_entity_poly.entity_id
_entity_poly.type
_entity_poly.pdbx_seq_one_letter_code
_entity_poly.pdbx_strand_id
1 'polypeptide(L)'
;MRRRKYEEFEEDNGTVLRYARHDNGGGFVESHAHVDPAAYVAENAYVDRGAVVGAGARIASAAWIDRGAVVHAGASIGTTAHVAAGAVVGRDARIGARAKIGAHAHVWDGVRVDSDDVISEGSVVRAGSQRSRAA
;
A
#
# COMPACT_ATOMS: atom_id res chain seq x y z
N MET A 1 -22.49 -5.73 -21.08
CA MET A 1 -21.56 -4.62 -21.28
C MET A 1 -20.19 -4.95 -20.74
N ARG A 2 -19.17 -4.62 -21.48
CA ARG A 2 -17.83 -4.96 -21.09
C ARG A 2 -17.21 -3.86 -20.24
N ARG A 3 -16.62 -4.26 -19.12
CA ARG A 3 -15.95 -3.32 -18.25
C ARG A 3 -14.59 -2.96 -18.83
N ARG A 4 -14.20 -1.70 -18.68
CA ARG A 4 -12.88 -1.26 -19.10
C ARG A 4 -11.83 -1.95 -18.24
N LYS A 5 -10.74 -2.41 -18.87
CA LYS A 5 -9.72 -3.16 -18.16
C LYS A 5 -8.69 -2.28 -17.46
N TYR A 6 -8.49 -1.06 -17.93
CA TYR A 6 -7.52 -0.18 -17.31
C TYR A 6 -7.93 1.25 -17.57
N GLU A 7 -7.29 2.14 -16.83
CA GLU A 7 -7.47 3.57 -16.97
C GLU A 7 -6.12 4.23 -17.11
N GLU A 8 -6.07 5.36 -17.81
CA GLU A 8 -4.85 6.08 -18.04
C GLU A 8 -4.93 7.46 -17.42
N PHE A 9 -3.80 7.88 -16.85
CA PHE A 9 -3.67 9.22 -16.30
C PHE A 9 -2.38 9.81 -16.80
N GLU A 10 -2.39 11.12 -17.09
CA GLU A 10 -1.21 11.82 -17.58
C GLU A 10 -0.67 12.71 -16.48
N GLU A 11 0.62 12.55 -16.18
CA GLU A 11 1.27 13.39 -15.19
C GLU A 11 1.71 14.70 -15.82
N ASP A 12 2.06 15.66 -14.97
CA ASP A 12 2.48 16.97 -15.42
C ASP A 12 3.64 16.93 -16.40
N ASN A 13 4.51 15.93 -16.26
CA ASN A 13 5.68 15.79 -17.11
C ASN A 13 5.39 15.04 -18.42
N GLY A 14 4.14 14.76 -18.69
CA GLY A 14 3.76 14.05 -19.91
C GLY A 14 3.79 12.55 -19.80
N THR A 15 4.17 12.00 -18.65
CA THR A 15 4.17 10.57 -18.44
C THR A 15 2.73 10.07 -18.34
N VAL A 16 2.45 8.96 -19.03
CA VAL A 16 1.12 8.35 -18.98
C VAL A 16 1.16 7.17 -18.03
N LEU A 17 0.29 7.20 -17.03
CA LEU A 17 0.15 6.09 -16.08
C LEU A 17 -1.06 5.28 -16.47
N ARG A 18 -0.88 3.96 -16.48
CA ARG A 18 -1.96 3.03 -16.84
C ARG A 18 -2.26 2.14 -15.67
N TYR A 19 -3.52 2.13 -15.27
CA TYR A 19 -3.97 1.32 -14.16
C TYR A 19 -4.93 0.26 -14.64
N ALA A 20 -4.70 -0.98 -14.24
CA ALA A 20 -5.62 -2.07 -14.49
C ALA A 20 -6.32 -2.42 -13.20
N ARG A 21 -7.52 -2.96 -13.30
CA ARG A 21 -8.20 -3.46 -12.11
C ARG A 21 -7.65 -4.81 -11.74
N HIS A 22 -7.33 -4.96 -10.46
CA HIS A 22 -6.81 -6.23 -9.95
C HIS A 22 -7.96 -7.24 -9.85
N ASP A 23 -7.72 -8.46 -10.31
CA ASP A 23 -8.79 -9.47 -10.33
C ASP A 23 -9.38 -9.72 -8.96
N ASN A 24 -8.54 -9.75 -7.94
CA ASN A 24 -9.00 -10.04 -6.58
C ASN A 24 -9.24 -8.71 -5.86
N GLY A 25 -10.47 -8.23 -5.94
CA GLY A 25 -10.87 -7.02 -5.23
C GLY A 25 -11.23 -5.83 -6.08
N GLY A 26 -10.71 -5.73 -7.28
CA GLY A 26 -11.06 -4.68 -8.21
C GLY A 26 -10.34 -3.36 -8.06
N GLY A 27 -9.32 -3.29 -7.21
CA GLY A 27 -8.54 -2.07 -7.02
C GLY A 27 -7.65 -1.77 -8.21
N PHE A 28 -7.09 -0.57 -8.22
CA PHE A 28 -6.29 -0.10 -9.34
C PHE A 28 -4.81 -0.39 -9.14
N VAL A 29 -4.20 -1.05 -10.12
CA VAL A 29 -2.78 -1.41 -10.08
C VAL A 29 -2.10 -0.81 -11.30
N GLU A 30 -1.09 0.03 -11.09
CA GLU A 30 -0.37 0.65 -12.18
C GLU A 30 0.43 -0.43 -12.93
N SER A 31 0.59 -0.26 -14.24
CA SER A 31 1.12 -1.31 -15.10
C SER A 31 2.54 -1.77 -14.73
N HIS A 32 3.29 -0.96 -14.01
CA HIS A 32 4.64 -1.32 -13.57
C HIS A 32 4.71 -1.69 -12.10
N ALA A 33 3.57 -1.87 -11.46
CA ALA A 33 3.53 -2.41 -10.10
C ALA A 33 3.42 -3.92 -10.17
N HIS A 34 3.83 -4.58 -9.10
CA HIS A 34 3.82 -6.05 -9.04
C HIS A 34 2.94 -6.47 -7.87
N VAL A 35 1.74 -6.93 -8.19
CA VAL A 35 0.79 -7.39 -7.17
C VAL A 35 0.56 -8.88 -7.38
N ASP A 36 0.82 -9.65 -6.34
CA ASP A 36 0.62 -11.09 -6.41
C ASP A 36 -0.86 -11.39 -6.67
N PRO A 37 -1.18 -12.35 -7.54
CA PRO A 37 -2.58 -12.68 -7.82
C PRO A 37 -3.37 -13.05 -6.57
N ALA A 38 -2.72 -13.56 -5.55
CA ALA A 38 -3.40 -13.94 -4.31
C ALA A 38 -3.55 -12.76 -3.34
N ALA A 39 -3.03 -11.59 -3.68
CA ALA A 39 -3.25 -10.40 -2.86
C ALA A 39 -4.62 -9.82 -3.15
N TYR A 40 -5.23 -9.22 -2.13
CA TYR A 40 -6.53 -8.57 -2.29
C TYR A 40 -6.32 -7.06 -2.33
N VAL A 41 -6.80 -6.41 -3.38
CA VAL A 41 -6.75 -4.96 -3.52
C VAL A 41 -8.18 -4.47 -3.70
N ALA A 42 -8.72 -3.84 -2.69
CA ALA A 42 -10.13 -3.44 -2.68
C ALA A 42 -10.40 -2.35 -3.70
N GLU A 43 -11.67 -2.21 -4.05
CA GLU A 43 -12.08 -1.11 -4.92
C GLU A 43 -11.63 0.22 -4.33
N ASN A 44 -11.28 1.14 -5.18
CA ASN A 44 -10.83 2.48 -4.81
C ASN A 44 -9.48 2.50 -4.11
N ALA A 45 -8.81 1.36 -3.98
CA ALA A 45 -7.43 1.35 -3.54
C ALA A 45 -6.52 1.50 -4.76
N TYR A 46 -5.35 2.07 -4.55
CA TYR A 46 -4.38 2.28 -5.62
C TYR A 46 -3.04 1.71 -5.24
N VAL A 47 -2.43 0.98 -6.18
CA VAL A 47 -1.05 0.50 -6.04
C VAL A 47 -0.27 1.15 -7.17
N ASP A 48 0.66 2.02 -6.83
CA ASP A 48 1.34 2.84 -7.80
C ASP A 48 2.59 2.19 -8.37
N ARG A 49 3.19 2.91 -9.32
CA ARG A 49 4.29 2.42 -10.11
C ARG A 49 5.45 1.93 -9.26
N GLY A 50 5.95 0.75 -9.58
CA GLY A 50 7.09 0.17 -8.88
C GLY A 50 6.78 -0.44 -7.52
N ALA A 51 5.55 -0.29 -7.03
CA ALA A 51 5.19 -0.89 -5.76
C ALA A 51 5.06 -2.40 -5.89
N VAL A 52 5.28 -3.10 -4.79
CA VAL A 52 5.21 -4.56 -4.75
C VAL A 52 4.26 -4.97 -3.62
N VAL A 53 3.31 -5.83 -3.94
CA VAL A 53 2.37 -6.35 -2.93
C VAL A 53 2.44 -7.87 -2.97
N GLY A 54 2.79 -8.47 -1.86
CA GLY A 54 3.04 -9.92 -1.77
C GLY A 54 1.77 -10.72 -1.60
N ALA A 55 1.93 -12.04 -1.69
CA ALA A 55 0.83 -12.99 -1.62
C ALA A 55 0.06 -12.86 -0.31
N GLY A 56 -1.26 -12.89 -0.38
CA GLY A 56 -2.10 -12.86 0.81
C GLY A 56 -2.18 -11.51 1.50
N ALA A 57 -1.49 -10.49 0.99
CA ALA A 57 -1.62 -9.15 1.55
C ALA A 57 -3.02 -8.62 1.23
N ARG A 58 -3.53 -7.75 2.10
CA ARG A 58 -4.86 -7.20 1.92
C ARG A 58 -4.78 -5.69 1.97
N ILE A 59 -5.15 -5.06 0.87
CA ILE A 59 -5.15 -3.60 0.74
C ILE A 59 -6.61 -3.16 0.78
N ALA A 60 -6.99 -2.47 1.84
CA ALA A 60 -8.38 -2.10 2.05
C ALA A 60 -8.81 -0.94 1.16
N SER A 61 -10.10 -0.69 1.15
CA SER A 61 -10.69 0.34 0.29
C SER A 61 -10.04 1.70 0.51
N ALA A 62 -9.78 2.39 -0.59
CA ALA A 62 -9.21 3.74 -0.61
C ALA A 62 -7.80 3.84 -0.04
N ALA A 63 -7.16 2.71 0.27
CA ALA A 63 -5.77 2.74 0.69
C ALA A 63 -4.89 3.06 -0.52
N TRP A 64 -3.72 3.61 -0.24
CA TRP A 64 -2.81 4.02 -1.30
C TRP A 64 -1.43 3.48 -1.01
N ILE A 65 -0.93 2.63 -1.92
CA ILE A 65 0.43 2.09 -1.87
C ILE A 65 1.22 2.88 -2.90
N ASP A 66 2.06 3.78 -2.42
CA ASP A 66 2.73 4.75 -3.25
C ASP A 66 3.90 4.13 -4.03
N ARG A 67 4.55 4.94 -4.85
CA ARG A 67 5.61 4.47 -5.75
C ARG A 67 6.70 3.75 -5.00
N GLY A 68 7.08 2.58 -5.50
CA GLY A 68 8.19 1.82 -4.95
C GLY A 68 7.99 1.26 -3.56
N ALA A 69 6.81 1.44 -2.97
CA ALA A 69 6.55 0.88 -1.64
C ALA A 69 6.42 -0.63 -1.74
N VAL A 70 6.76 -1.32 -0.65
CA VAL A 70 6.71 -2.77 -0.62
C VAL A 70 5.82 -3.22 0.53
N VAL A 71 4.80 -4.01 0.22
CA VAL A 71 3.92 -4.62 1.21
C VAL A 71 4.15 -6.12 1.11
N HIS A 72 4.75 -6.69 2.14
CA HIS A 72 5.11 -8.11 2.10
C HIS A 72 3.90 -9.01 2.34
N ALA A 73 4.13 -10.31 2.14
CA ALA A 73 3.07 -11.31 2.20
C ALA A 73 2.30 -11.22 3.52
N GLY A 74 0.99 -11.36 3.42
CA GLY A 74 0.12 -11.43 4.60
C GLY A 74 -0.13 -10.13 5.33
N ALA A 75 0.51 -9.03 4.93
CA ALA A 75 0.30 -7.75 5.61
C ALA A 75 -1.09 -7.19 5.30
N SER A 76 -1.63 -6.41 6.24
CA SER A 76 -2.93 -5.76 6.06
C SER A 76 -2.76 -4.26 6.09
N ILE A 77 -3.30 -3.58 5.11
CA ILE A 77 -3.28 -2.12 5.05
C ILE A 77 -4.71 -1.65 5.20
N GLY A 78 -4.96 -0.84 6.21
CA GLY A 78 -6.32 -0.42 6.56
C GLY A 78 -6.92 0.57 5.59
N THR A 79 -8.21 0.80 5.75
CA THR A 79 -8.97 1.72 4.90
C THR A 79 -8.34 3.09 4.92
N THR A 80 -8.15 3.66 3.75
CA THR A 80 -7.63 5.02 3.57
C THR A 80 -6.20 5.22 4.08
N ALA A 81 -5.51 4.15 4.47
CA ALA A 81 -4.13 4.27 4.92
C ALA A 81 -3.21 4.56 3.73
N HIS A 82 -2.10 5.21 3.99
CA HIS A 82 -1.16 5.59 2.96
C HIS A 82 0.22 5.04 3.30
N VAL A 83 0.75 4.20 2.42
CA VAL A 83 2.11 3.70 2.53
C VAL A 83 2.92 4.50 1.52
N ALA A 84 3.73 5.43 2.02
CA ALA A 84 4.38 6.42 1.16
C ALA A 84 5.51 5.80 0.35
N ALA A 85 6.06 6.60 -0.56
CA ALA A 85 7.03 6.14 -1.53
C ALA A 85 8.22 5.45 -0.86
N GLY A 86 8.58 4.27 -1.33
CA GLY A 86 9.72 3.54 -0.83
C GLY A 86 9.57 2.93 0.55
N ALA A 87 8.43 3.08 1.20
CA ALA A 87 8.23 2.49 2.52
C ALA A 87 8.08 0.97 2.41
N VAL A 88 8.40 0.27 3.47
CA VAL A 88 8.33 -1.19 3.50
C VAL A 88 7.46 -1.63 4.68
N VAL A 89 6.46 -2.45 4.39
CA VAL A 89 5.60 -3.04 5.42
C VAL A 89 5.91 -4.54 5.44
N GLY A 90 6.36 -5.02 6.59
CA GLY A 90 6.81 -6.39 6.73
C GLY A 90 5.69 -7.42 6.68
N ARG A 91 6.07 -8.68 6.69
CA ARG A 91 5.12 -9.78 6.60
C ARG A 91 4.18 -9.75 7.78
N ASP A 92 2.90 -9.97 7.50
CA ASP A 92 1.86 -10.08 8.51
C ASP A 92 1.72 -8.83 9.38
N ALA A 93 2.36 -7.73 9.01
CA ALA A 93 2.19 -6.47 9.74
C ALA A 93 0.79 -5.94 9.48
N ARG A 94 0.28 -5.14 10.42
CA ARG A 94 -1.07 -4.60 10.34
C ARG A 94 -1.03 -3.10 10.46
N ILE A 95 -1.45 -2.42 9.42
CA ILE A 95 -1.49 -0.97 9.38
C ILE A 95 -2.95 -0.55 9.53
N GLY A 96 -3.25 0.21 10.56
CA GLY A 96 -4.62 0.59 10.87
C GLY A 96 -5.20 1.60 9.89
N ALA A 97 -6.50 1.80 9.97
CA ALA A 97 -7.20 2.72 9.08
C ALA A 97 -6.64 4.12 9.21
N ARG A 98 -6.48 4.79 8.11
CA ARG A 98 -6.03 6.19 8.03
C ARG A 98 -4.62 6.42 8.58
N ALA A 99 -3.88 5.36 8.88
CA ALA A 99 -2.50 5.50 9.31
C ALA A 99 -1.64 5.92 8.12
N LYS A 100 -0.54 6.60 8.40
CA LYS A 100 0.37 7.05 7.36
C LYS A 100 1.77 6.53 7.67
N ILE A 101 2.32 5.78 6.72
CA ILE A 101 3.66 5.27 6.83
C ILE A 101 4.52 6.16 5.95
N GLY A 102 5.43 6.93 6.57
CA GLY A 102 6.23 7.91 5.85
C GLY A 102 7.15 7.28 4.82
N ALA A 103 7.61 8.11 3.89
CA ALA A 103 8.49 7.64 2.81
C ALA A 103 9.71 6.94 3.42
N HIS A 104 10.09 5.82 2.83
CA HIS A 104 11.27 5.04 3.23
C HIS A 104 11.22 4.52 4.67
N ALA A 105 10.09 4.64 5.34
CA ALA A 105 9.94 4.04 6.68
C ALA A 105 9.83 2.53 6.54
N HIS A 106 10.19 1.83 7.59
CA HIS A 106 10.18 0.38 7.57
C HIS A 106 9.43 -0.14 8.79
N VAL A 107 8.32 -0.83 8.56
CA VAL A 107 7.56 -1.50 9.60
C VAL A 107 7.90 -2.97 9.53
N TRP A 108 8.44 -3.51 10.62
CA TRP A 108 8.91 -4.89 10.62
C TRP A 108 7.77 -5.89 10.62
N ASP A 109 8.14 -7.16 10.40
CA ASP A 109 7.18 -8.26 10.35
C ASP A 109 6.35 -8.32 11.61
N GLY A 110 5.04 -8.52 11.45
CA GLY A 110 4.14 -8.71 12.57
C GLY A 110 3.81 -7.47 13.38
N VAL A 111 4.37 -6.33 13.05
CA VAL A 111 4.16 -5.11 13.83
C VAL A 111 2.78 -4.52 13.51
N ARG A 112 2.15 -3.99 14.54
CA ARG A 112 0.87 -3.30 14.38
C ARG A 112 1.07 -1.80 14.50
N VAL A 113 0.53 -1.06 13.54
CA VAL A 113 0.48 0.39 13.60
C VAL A 113 -0.99 0.77 13.75
N ASP A 114 -1.30 1.52 14.78
CA ASP A 114 -2.70 1.84 15.11
C ASP A 114 -3.32 2.78 14.09
N SER A 115 -4.64 2.78 14.07
CA SER A 115 -5.37 3.70 13.20
C SER A 115 -4.96 5.14 13.49
N ASP A 116 -4.87 5.93 12.44
CA ASP A 116 -4.55 7.36 12.50
C ASP A 116 -3.11 7.67 12.94
N ASP A 117 -2.30 6.66 13.23
CA ASP A 117 -0.89 6.90 13.58
C ASP A 117 -0.12 7.38 12.36
N VAL A 118 0.92 8.15 12.63
CA VAL A 118 1.83 8.64 11.60
C VAL A 118 3.24 8.17 11.94
N ILE A 119 3.81 7.40 11.04
CA ILE A 119 5.18 6.94 11.15
C ILE A 119 6.03 7.87 10.30
N SER A 120 7.00 8.53 10.91
CA SER A 120 7.79 9.53 10.24
C SER A 120 8.65 8.94 9.12
N GLU A 121 8.99 9.79 8.17
CA GLU A 121 9.87 9.40 7.07
C GLU A 121 11.14 8.76 7.61
N GLY A 122 11.53 7.63 7.03
CA GLY A 122 12.76 6.93 7.37
C GLY A 122 12.75 6.20 8.70
N SER A 123 11.64 6.24 9.44
CA SER A 123 11.60 5.59 10.76
C SER A 123 11.54 4.08 10.62
N VAL A 124 12.03 3.40 11.64
CA VAL A 124 11.99 1.95 11.70
C VAL A 124 11.16 1.56 12.92
N VAL A 125 10.08 0.80 12.68
CA VAL A 125 9.19 0.33 13.74
C VAL A 125 9.42 -1.16 13.88
N ARG A 126 10.00 -1.60 15.00
CA ARG A 126 10.53 -2.96 15.09
C ARG A 126 9.67 -3.96 15.84
N ALA A 127 8.90 -3.53 16.80
CA ALA A 127 8.19 -4.49 17.62
C ALA A 127 7.01 -3.84 18.29
N GLY A 128 5.97 -4.66 18.42
CA GLY A 128 4.78 -4.23 19.10
C GLY A 128 4.18 -3.02 18.45
N SER A 129 3.28 -2.40 19.15
CA SER A 129 2.66 -1.19 18.67
C SER A 129 3.54 -0.03 19.06
N GLN A 130 4.48 0.27 18.22
CA GLN A 130 5.40 1.36 18.48
C GLN A 130 4.74 2.64 18.07
N ARG A 131 4.07 3.24 18.99
CA ARG A 131 3.45 4.51 18.72
C ARG A 131 4.54 5.52 18.47
N SER A 132 4.40 6.26 17.41
CA SER A 132 5.40 7.26 17.10
C SER A 132 5.38 8.39 18.08
N ARG A 133 4.30 8.55 18.80
CA ARG A 133 4.24 9.60 19.78
C ARG A 133 5.20 9.30 20.91
N ALA A 134 5.78 10.32 21.42
CA ALA A 134 6.59 10.18 22.61
C ALA A 134 5.67 9.77 23.72
N ALA A 135 6.07 8.76 24.38
CA ALA A 135 5.28 8.31 25.50
C ALA A 135 5.45 9.25 26.65
#